data_0106cec2ccbe7ae80dd95abf9c89e4f3
#
_entry.id   0106cec2ccbe7ae80dd95abf9c89e4f3
#
_cell.length_a   1.000
_cell.length_b   1.000
_cell.length_c   1.000
_cell.angle_alpha   90.00
_cell.angle_beta   90.00
_cell.angle_gamma   90.00
#
_symmetry.space_group_name_H-M   'P 1'
#
loop_
_entity.id
_entity.type
_entity.pdbx_description
1 polymer ?
#
loop_
_entity_poly.entity_id
_entity_poly.type
_entity_poly.pdbx_seq_one_letter_code
_entity_poly.pdbx_strand_id
1 'polypeptide(L)'
;MKVINLQSALKQLTKLNDEIRYQKCFEEKTFTSGLIAFRPKKSVDPKQINHSDKDVICQVLKGRGRLRINGRRIQLRPGTICHIPKNTPHDFAAGKTGQLILFYSLIKAG
;
A
#
# COMPACT_ATOMS: atom_id res chain seq x y z
N MET A 1 8.88 -22.24 -5.21
CA MET A 1 7.96 -21.34 -5.92
C MET A 1 6.68 -21.17 -5.14
N LYS A 2 6.19 -19.96 -5.03
CA LYS A 2 4.95 -19.66 -4.34
C LYS A 2 4.00 -18.94 -5.29
N VAL A 3 2.75 -19.40 -5.34
CA VAL A 3 1.72 -18.81 -6.18
C VAL A 3 0.53 -18.43 -5.30
N ILE A 4 0.03 -17.21 -5.46
CA ILE A 4 -1.08 -16.69 -4.66
C ILE A 4 -2.21 -16.28 -5.58
N ASN A 5 -3.41 -16.72 -5.24
CA ASN A 5 -4.63 -16.27 -5.90
C ASN A 5 -5.11 -14.99 -5.20
N LEU A 6 -5.29 -13.92 -5.97
CA LEU A 6 -5.66 -12.62 -5.43
C LEU A 6 -6.99 -12.67 -4.67
N GLN A 7 -8.01 -13.30 -5.26
CA GLN A 7 -9.34 -13.32 -4.66
C GLN A 7 -9.34 -14.05 -3.32
N SER A 8 -8.60 -15.17 -3.24
CA SER A 8 -8.46 -15.91 -1.98
C SER A 8 -7.69 -15.10 -0.95
N ALA A 9 -6.60 -14.45 -1.35
CA ALA A 9 -5.77 -13.67 -0.45
C ALA A 9 -6.54 -12.48 0.14
N LEU A 10 -7.38 -11.82 -0.65
CA LEU A 10 -8.18 -10.68 -0.16
C LEU A 10 -9.17 -11.08 0.93
N LYS A 11 -9.56 -12.35 1.02
CA LYS A 11 -10.44 -12.85 2.07
C LYS A 11 -9.70 -13.14 3.38
N GLN A 12 -8.37 -13.13 3.37
CA GLN A 12 -7.54 -13.55 4.49
C GLN A 12 -6.62 -12.46 5.01
N LEU A 13 -6.93 -11.20 4.73
CA LEU A 13 -6.10 -10.08 5.18
C LEU A 13 -6.13 -9.97 6.70
N THR A 14 -4.97 -9.69 7.28
CA THR A 14 -4.80 -9.49 8.72
C THR A 14 -5.06 -8.03 9.06
N LYS A 15 -5.88 -7.81 10.08
CA LYS A 15 -6.17 -6.45 10.56
C LYS A 15 -4.95 -5.89 11.29
N LEU A 16 -4.43 -4.75 10.82
CA LEU A 16 -3.41 -3.99 11.51
C LEU A 16 -4.05 -2.99 12.48
N ASN A 17 -5.08 -2.29 12.01
CA ASN A 17 -5.89 -1.36 12.80
C ASN A 17 -7.26 -1.23 12.13
N ASP A 18 -8.08 -0.27 12.56
CA ASP A 18 -9.43 -0.11 12.01
C ASP A 18 -9.45 0.30 10.54
N GLU A 19 -8.37 0.87 10.05
CA GLU A 19 -8.29 1.41 8.69
C GLU A 19 -7.47 0.52 7.75
N ILE A 20 -6.54 -0.30 8.27
CA ILE A 20 -5.56 -1.02 7.45
C ILE A 20 -5.62 -2.51 7.70
N ARG A 21 -5.67 -3.27 6.60
CA ARG A 21 -5.50 -4.72 6.58
C ARG A 21 -4.43 -5.08 5.58
N TYR A 22 -3.69 -6.14 5.83
CA TYR A 22 -2.57 -6.50 4.96
C TYR A 22 -2.30 -8.00 4.97
N GLN A 23 -1.51 -8.42 3.99
CA GLN A 23 -0.94 -9.77 3.97
C GLN A 23 0.40 -9.72 3.23
N LYS A 24 1.45 -10.21 3.89
CA LYS A 24 2.71 -10.44 3.21
C LYS A 24 2.59 -11.70 2.35
N CYS A 25 2.88 -11.58 1.06
CA CYS A 25 2.74 -12.67 0.10
C CYS A 25 4.06 -13.34 -0.19
N PHE A 26 5.10 -12.53 -0.41
CA PHE A 26 6.43 -13.04 -0.73
C PHE A 26 7.46 -12.32 0.12
N GLU A 27 8.31 -13.07 0.81
CA GLU A 27 9.38 -12.52 1.63
C GLU A 27 10.71 -13.12 1.22
N GLU A 28 11.64 -12.26 0.83
CA GLU A 28 13.01 -12.61 0.49
C GLU A 28 13.98 -11.63 1.19
N LYS A 29 15.27 -11.91 1.09
CA LYS A 29 16.28 -11.04 1.71
C LYS A 29 16.26 -9.63 1.14
N THR A 30 15.95 -9.50 -0.14
CA THR A 30 16.05 -8.24 -0.87
C THR A 30 14.71 -7.53 -1.05
N PHE A 31 13.59 -8.22 -0.84
CA PHE A 31 12.29 -7.61 -1.00
C PHE A 31 11.21 -8.33 -0.18
N THR A 32 10.14 -7.60 0.08
CA THR A 32 8.88 -8.15 0.61
C THR A 32 7.76 -7.61 -0.27
N SER A 33 6.89 -8.49 -0.73
CA SER A 33 5.71 -8.10 -1.51
C SER A 33 4.44 -8.57 -0.83
N GLY A 34 3.37 -7.80 -0.99
CA GLY A 34 2.12 -8.17 -0.36
C GLY A 34 0.95 -7.34 -0.82
N LEU A 35 -0.15 -7.52 -0.12
CA LEU A 35 -1.40 -6.80 -0.34
C LEU A 35 -1.67 -5.92 0.88
N ILE A 36 -2.18 -4.74 0.62
CA ILE A 36 -2.63 -3.83 1.67
C ILE A 36 -3.94 -3.19 1.25
N ALA A 37 -4.88 -3.14 2.19
CA ALA A 37 -6.20 -2.55 1.97
C ALA A 37 -6.41 -1.43 2.96
N PHE A 38 -6.77 -0.27 2.46
CA PHE A 38 -7.10 0.90 3.26
C PHE A 38 -8.61 1.09 3.24
N ARG A 39 -9.20 1.32 4.41
CA ARG A 39 -10.59 1.75 4.54
C ARG A 39 -10.64 3.26 4.64
N PRO A 40 -11.78 3.91 4.39
CA PRO A 40 -11.91 5.34 4.58
C PRO A 40 -11.52 5.74 6.00
N LYS A 41 -10.71 6.80 6.11
CA LYS A 41 -10.26 7.31 7.42
C LYS A 41 -11.41 7.98 8.14
N LYS A 42 -11.56 7.66 9.43
CA LYS A 42 -12.55 8.30 10.30
C LYS A 42 -12.03 9.60 10.89
N SER A 43 -10.71 9.76 10.92
CA SER A 43 -10.08 10.95 11.47
C SER A 43 -8.98 11.43 10.53
N VAL A 44 -8.63 12.71 10.64
CA VAL A 44 -7.50 13.26 9.89
C VAL A 44 -6.25 12.95 10.68
N ASP A 45 -5.45 12.02 10.18
CA ASP A 45 -4.14 11.71 10.75
C ASP A 45 -3.06 12.27 9.83
N PRO A 46 -2.28 13.26 10.29
CA PRO A 46 -1.23 13.85 9.48
C PRO A 46 0.03 13.00 9.36
N LYS A 47 0.11 11.90 10.08
CA LYS A 47 1.31 11.05 10.06
C LYS A 47 1.53 10.42 8.70
N GLN A 48 2.78 10.43 8.27
CA GLN A 48 3.21 9.80 7.04
C GLN A 48 4.17 8.65 7.35
N ILE A 49 4.09 7.61 6.51
CA ILE A 49 4.98 6.47 6.59
C ILE A 49 6.29 6.81 5.89
N ASN A 50 7.40 6.33 6.44
CA ASN A 50 8.71 6.52 5.85
C ASN A 50 9.50 5.22 5.99
N HIS A 51 9.96 4.69 4.87
CA HIS A 51 10.86 3.53 4.83
C HIS A 51 12.28 4.04 4.56
N SER A 52 13.11 4.05 5.59
CA SER A 52 14.44 4.67 5.50
C SER A 52 15.40 3.94 4.58
N ASP A 53 15.25 2.63 4.42
CA ASP A 53 16.19 1.79 3.68
C ASP A 53 15.55 1.00 2.52
N LYS A 54 14.29 1.31 2.19
CA LYS A 54 13.55 0.54 1.17
C LYS A 54 12.84 1.44 0.19
N ASP A 55 12.93 1.07 -1.07
CA ASP A 55 12.07 1.63 -2.12
C ASP A 55 10.73 0.92 -2.10
N VAL A 56 9.67 1.65 -2.44
CA VAL A 56 8.33 1.11 -2.55
C VAL A 56 7.90 1.15 -4.02
N ILE A 57 7.43 0.01 -4.52
CA ILE A 57 6.71 -0.05 -5.79
C ILE A 57 5.32 -0.56 -5.46
N CYS A 58 4.30 0.10 -5.97
CA CYS A 58 2.95 -0.36 -5.73
C CYS A 58 2.06 -0.16 -6.94
N GLN A 59 1.03 -1.00 -7.01
CA GLN A 59 0.01 -0.95 -8.05
C GLN A 59 -1.36 -0.94 -7.38
N VAL A 60 -2.21 -0.03 -7.81
CA VAL A 60 -3.61 0.00 -7.35
C VAL A 60 -4.37 -1.11 -8.06
N LEU A 61 -4.89 -2.05 -7.29
CA LEU A 61 -5.66 -3.18 -7.82
C LEU A 61 -7.16 -2.89 -7.85
N LYS A 62 -7.64 -2.20 -6.82
CA LYS A 62 -9.08 -1.97 -6.66
C LYS A 62 -9.33 -0.71 -5.85
N GLY A 63 -10.41 -0.03 -6.17
CA GLY A 63 -10.85 1.13 -5.41
C GLY A 63 -10.19 2.42 -5.84
N ARG A 64 -10.54 3.49 -5.14
CA ARG A 64 -10.03 4.84 -5.40
C ARG A 64 -9.51 5.44 -4.11
N GLY A 65 -8.57 6.36 -4.25
CA GLY A 65 -8.00 7.04 -3.12
C GLY A 65 -6.97 8.07 -3.55
N ARG A 66 -6.07 8.38 -2.63
CA ARG A 66 -5.01 9.34 -2.90
C ARG A 66 -3.69 8.91 -2.25
N LEU A 67 -2.62 9.36 -2.86
CA LEU A 67 -1.27 9.32 -2.31
C LEU A 67 -0.85 10.76 -2.02
N ARG A 68 -0.46 11.04 -0.78
CA ARG A 68 0.12 12.32 -0.40
C ARG A 68 1.63 12.14 -0.27
N ILE A 69 2.40 12.86 -1.06
CA ILE A 69 3.85 12.73 -1.12
C ILE A 69 4.45 14.05 -1.64
N ASN A 70 5.53 14.51 -1.00
CA ASN A 70 6.26 15.72 -1.42
C ASN A 70 5.35 16.94 -1.59
N GLY A 71 4.40 17.14 -0.67
CA GLY A 71 3.45 18.25 -0.74
C GLY A 71 2.39 18.13 -1.84
N ARG A 72 2.35 17.01 -2.53
CA ARG A 72 1.41 16.75 -3.62
C ARG A 72 0.36 15.73 -3.21
N ARG A 73 -0.81 15.83 -3.82
CA ARG A 73 -1.87 14.82 -3.72
C ARG A 73 -2.08 14.20 -5.09
N ILE A 74 -1.90 12.90 -5.18
CA ILE A 74 -2.03 12.16 -6.42
C ILE A 74 -3.26 11.29 -6.33
N GLN A 75 -4.18 11.43 -7.28
CA GLN A 75 -5.37 10.60 -7.35
C GLN A 75 -4.99 9.19 -7.75
N LEU A 76 -5.56 8.21 -7.05
CA LEU A 76 -5.31 6.81 -7.29
C LEU A 76 -6.58 6.14 -7.82
N ARG A 77 -6.40 5.34 -8.87
CA ARG A 77 -7.43 4.53 -9.48
C ARG A 77 -6.82 3.20 -9.93
N PRO A 78 -7.64 2.16 -10.18
CA PRO A 78 -7.10 0.87 -10.59
C PRO A 78 -6.17 1.00 -11.79
N GLY A 79 -5.04 0.30 -11.72
CA GLY A 79 -4.01 0.35 -12.75
C GLY A 79 -2.92 1.38 -12.51
N THR A 80 -3.09 2.30 -11.56
CA THR A 80 -2.03 3.26 -11.22
C THR A 80 -0.84 2.53 -10.60
N ILE A 81 0.36 2.81 -11.12
CA ILE A 81 1.61 2.23 -10.62
C ILE A 81 2.47 3.37 -10.09
N CYS A 82 2.99 3.19 -8.87
CA CYS A 82 3.80 4.20 -8.20
C CYS A 82 5.15 3.66 -7.78
N HIS A 83 6.18 4.50 -7.88
CA HIS A 83 7.46 4.27 -7.24
C HIS A 83 7.70 5.35 -6.20
N ILE A 84 7.96 4.93 -4.96
CA ILE A 84 8.29 5.85 -3.87
C ILE A 84 9.71 5.52 -3.42
N PRO A 85 10.67 6.41 -3.67
CA PRO A 85 12.05 6.17 -3.26
C PRO A 85 12.17 6.03 -1.74
N LYS A 86 13.22 5.33 -1.31
CA LYS A 86 13.51 5.22 0.12
C LYS A 86 13.57 6.60 0.77
N ASN A 87 13.26 6.64 2.05
CA ASN A 87 13.37 7.85 2.87
C ASN A 87 12.47 9.00 2.39
N THR A 88 11.34 8.67 1.78
CA THR A 88 10.37 9.65 1.31
C THR A 88 9.07 9.47 2.10
N PRO A 89 8.71 10.41 2.97
CA PRO A 89 7.44 10.33 3.71
C PRO A 89 6.24 10.35 2.77
N HIS A 90 5.28 9.47 3.03
CA HIS A 90 4.09 9.36 2.20
C HIS A 90 2.92 8.83 3.00
N ASP A 91 1.72 8.99 2.44
CA ASP A 91 0.49 8.56 3.08
C ASP A 91 -0.54 8.17 2.01
N PHE A 92 -1.09 6.97 2.15
CA PHE A 92 -2.18 6.50 1.32
C PHE A 92 -3.50 6.65 2.07
N ALA A 93 -4.54 7.02 1.35
CA ALA A 93 -5.88 7.10 1.91
C ALA A 93 -6.91 6.62 0.90
N ALA A 94 -7.87 5.82 1.38
CA ALA A 94 -9.01 5.43 0.57
C ALA A 94 -9.97 6.61 0.38
N GLY A 95 -10.69 6.58 -0.73
CA GLY A 95 -11.80 7.51 -0.95
C GLY A 95 -12.96 7.24 0.01
N LYS A 96 -13.98 8.09 -0.03
CA LYS A 96 -15.09 8.07 0.93
C LYS A 96 -15.96 6.82 0.83
N THR A 97 -15.98 6.13 -0.30
CA THR A 97 -17.00 5.14 -0.60
C THR A 97 -16.51 3.70 -0.69
N GLY A 98 -15.29 3.41 -0.28
CA GLY A 98 -14.82 2.03 -0.36
C GLY A 98 -13.37 1.86 0.04
N GLN A 99 -12.87 0.66 -0.21
CA GLN A 99 -11.49 0.32 0.09
C GLN A 99 -10.58 0.67 -1.07
N LEU A 100 -9.35 1.04 -0.72
CA LEU A 100 -8.24 1.14 -1.68
C LEU A 100 -7.35 -0.07 -1.45
N ILE A 101 -7.14 -0.88 -2.48
CA ILE A 101 -6.34 -2.09 -2.39
C ILE A 101 -5.13 -1.98 -3.29
N LEU A 102 -3.95 -2.16 -2.71
CA LEU A 102 -2.67 -2.09 -3.42
C LEU A 102 -1.96 -3.43 -3.34
N PHE A 103 -1.28 -3.78 -4.43
CA PHE A 103 -0.15 -4.72 -4.37
C PHE A 103 1.11 -3.89 -4.21
N TYR A 104 1.93 -4.21 -3.22
CA TYR A 104 3.13 -3.45 -2.92
C TYR A 104 4.37 -4.34 -2.89
N SER A 105 5.51 -3.73 -3.17
CA SER A 105 6.82 -4.35 -2.94
C SER A 105 7.70 -3.35 -2.21
N LEU A 106 8.30 -3.82 -1.12
CA LEU A 106 9.34 -3.10 -0.40
C LEU A 106 10.67 -3.70 -0.82
N ILE A 107 11.49 -2.92 -1.50
CA ILE A 107 12.74 -3.40 -2.09
C ILE A 107 13.89 -2.76 -1.34
N LYS A 108 14.77 -3.61 -0.80
CA LYS A 108 15.94 -3.13 -0.08
C LYS A 108 16.87 -2.41 -1.04
N ALA A 109 17.14 -1.14 -0.76
CA ALA A 109 18.08 -0.35 -1.55
C ALA A 109 19.49 -0.82 -1.24
N GLY A 110 20.15 -1.32 -2.25
CA GLY A 110 21.50 -1.85 -2.15
C GLY A 110 22.57 -0.84 -1.83
#